data_1971fe496fc46d924901f83125c25c95
#
_entry.id   1971fe496fc46d924901f83125c25c95
#
_cell.length_a   1.000
_cell.length_b   1.000
_cell.length_c   1.000
_cell.angle_alpha   90.00
_cell.angle_beta   90.00
_cell.angle_gamma   90.00
#
_symmetry.space_group_name_H-M   'P 1'
#
loop_
_entity.id
_entity.type
_entity.pdbx_description
1 polymer ?
#
loop_
_entity_poly.entity_id
_entity_poly.type
_entity_poly.pdbx_seq_one_letter_code
_entity_poly.pdbx_strand_id
1 'polypeptide(L)'
;MFAAVPLLSIAAATAAHAQPSAACRTAIDARLHGWQLSPPPADLAKEAKQKKFSTNVVQSDFDDNGTRDTAVLLVMPGAGELHSRQRIAVCLSQRSKIDVHVISEPYCGDGISVAPKGTRAWDYTTEKPVTYWTNGVSAYCYEKAGGTYLFRNGQFVLIVDSD
;
A
#
# COMPACT_ATOMS: atom_id res chain seq x y z
N MET A 1 -26.59 49.40 -19.60
CA MET A 1 -26.77 48.14 -18.84
C MET A 1 -25.58 47.26 -19.15
N PHE A 2 -24.62 47.16 -18.24
CA PHE A 2 -23.47 46.27 -18.40
C PHE A 2 -23.73 45.02 -17.57
N ALA A 3 -23.77 43.86 -18.24
CA ALA A 3 -23.93 42.57 -17.58
C ALA A 3 -22.56 42.13 -17.03
N ALA A 4 -22.48 41.91 -15.72
CA ALA A 4 -21.31 41.37 -15.06
C ALA A 4 -21.27 39.85 -15.29
N VAL A 5 -20.19 39.35 -15.90
CA VAL A 5 -19.92 37.94 -16.07
C VAL A 5 -19.23 37.44 -14.78
N PRO A 6 -19.77 36.42 -14.09
CA PRO A 6 -19.12 35.85 -12.92
C PRO A 6 -17.89 35.04 -13.35
N LEU A 7 -16.72 35.38 -12.81
CA LEU A 7 -15.50 34.61 -12.91
C LEU A 7 -15.67 33.32 -12.06
N LEU A 8 -15.84 32.19 -12.73
CA LEU A 8 -15.75 30.88 -12.08
C LEU A 8 -14.29 30.63 -11.68
N SER A 9 -14.00 30.66 -10.39
CA SER A 9 -12.72 30.20 -9.83
C SER A 9 -12.64 28.71 -9.94
N ILE A 10 -11.84 28.17 -10.88
CA ILE A 10 -11.49 26.77 -10.96
C ILE A 10 -10.47 26.51 -9.84
N ALA A 11 -10.92 25.93 -8.72
CA ALA A 11 -10.02 25.41 -7.70
C ALA A 11 -9.25 24.24 -8.30
N ALA A 12 -7.95 24.41 -8.51
CA ALA A 12 -7.05 23.33 -8.89
C ALA A 12 -7.01 22.32 -7.74
N ALA A 13 -7.67 21.19 -7.92
CA ALA A 13 -7.54 20.04 -7.02
C ALA A 13 -6.09 19.54 -7.14
N THR A 14 -5.25 19.90 -6.17
CA THR A 14 -3.95 19.26 -6.00
C THR A 14 -4.20 17.78 -5.74
N ALA A 15 -3.61 16.90 -6.56
CA ALA A 15 -3.64 15.46 -6.33
C ALA A 15 -3.01 15.22 -4.95
N ALA A 16 -3.85 15.03 -3.94
CA ALA A 16 -3.40 14.69 -2.61
C ALA A 16 -2.75 13.30 -2.71
N HIS A 17 -1.45 13.22 -2.45
CA HIS A 17 -0.81 11.94 -2.21
C HIS A 17 -1.61 11.22 -1.12
N ALA A 18 -2.03 9.98 -1.38
CA ALA A 18 -2.77 9.22 -0.40
C ALA A 18 -1.94 9.16 0.90
N GLN A 19 -2.55 9.60 1.99
CA GLN A 19 -1.94 9.58 3.32
C GLN A 19 -2.72 8.57 4.18
N PRO A 20 -2.05 7.83 5.08
CA PRO A 20 -2.78 7.02 6.04
C PRO A 20 -3.66 7.93 6.92
N SER A 21 -4.82 7.42 7.34
CA SER A 21 -5.68 8.14 8.29
C SER A 21 -4.93 8.47 9.58
N ALA A 22 -5.35 9.51 10.31
CA ALA A 22 -4.73 9.86 11.59
C ALA A 22 -4.74 8.68 12.57
N ALA A 23 -5.82 7.91 12.61
CA ALA A 23 -5.94 6.72 13.47
C ALA A 23 -4.96 5.61 13.07
N CYS A 24 -4.79 5.33 11.76
CA CYS A 24 -3.81 4.37 11.27
C CYS A 24 -2.38 4.85 11.59
N ARG A 25 -2.07 6.13 11.36
CA ARG A 25 -0.77 6.72 11.71
C ARG A 25 -0.46 6.54 13.20
N THR A 26 -1.38 6.92 14.09
CA THR A 26 -1.22 6.75 15.55
C THR A 26 -0.97 5.29 15.92
N ALA A 27 -1.70 4.36 15.31
CA ALA A 27 -1.52 2.93 15.57
C ALA A 27 -0.16 2.39 15.07
N ILE A 28 0.34 2.89 13.94
CA ILE A 28 1.70 2.58 13.45
C ILE A 28 2.75 3.19 14.38
N ASP A 29 2.61 4.46 14.78
CA ASP A 29 3.55 5.16 15.67
C ASP A 29 3.72 4.47 17.02
N ALA A 30 2.67 3.81 17.51
CA ALA A 30 2.72 3.04 18.75
C ALA A 30 3.60 1.77 18.65
N ARG A 31 3.86 1.27 17.44
CA ARG A 31 4.65 0.05 17.18
C ARG A 31 6.01 0.33 16.52
N LEU A 32 6.06 1.34 15.67
CA LEU A 32 7.21 1.67 14.84
C LEU A 32 7.54 3.15 15.01
N HIS A 33 8.68 3.45 15.62
CA HIS A 33 9.06 4.84 15.88
C HIS A 33 9.95 5.41 14.76
N GLY A 34 9.69 6.66 14.38
CA GLY A 34 10.54 7.40 13.44
C GLY A 34 10.43 6.97 11.98
N TRP A 35 9.43 6.18 11.63
CA TRP A 35 9.20 5.76 10.25
C TRP A 35 8.85 6.94 9.32
N GLN A 36 9.13 6.76 8.05
CA GLN A 36 8.73 7.66 6.98
C GLN A 36 8.10 6.85 5.84
N LEU A 37 7.34 7.51 4.96
CA LEU A 37 6.89 6.86 3.73
C LEU A 37 8.10 6.48 2.88
N SER A 38 8.13 5.25 2.37
CA SER A 38 9.22 4.80 1.52
C SER A 38 9.22 5.58 0.21
N PRO A 39 10.33 6.22 -0.18
CA PRO A 39 10.42 6.92 -1.45
C PRO A 39 10.40 5.90 -2.60
N PRO A 40 9.55 6.08 -3.63
CA PRO A 40 9.60 5.25 -4.83
C PRO A 40 10.85 5.59 -5.68
N PRO A 41 11.30 4.66 -6.55
CA PRO A 41 12.27 4.97 -7.60
C PRO A 41 11.82 6.15 -8.47
N ALA A 42 12.77 6.89 -9.04
CA ALA A 42 12.47 8.14 -9.77
C ALA A 42 11.49 7.94 -10.94
N ASP A 43 11.64 6.87 -11.70
CA ASP A 43 10.79 6.57 -12.85
C ASP A 43 9.37 6.20 -12.40
N LEU A 44 9.24 5.38 -11.35
CA LEU A 44 7.96 5.05 -10.73
C LEU A 44 7.28 6.30 -10.15
N ALA A 45 8.04 7.19 -9.52
CA ALA A 45 7.52 8.47 -9.01
C ALA A 45 6.94 9.35 -10.12
N LYS A 46 7.63 9.41 -11.28
CA LYS A 46 7.19 10.14 -12.47
C LYS A 46 5.89 9.54 -13.03
N GLU A 47 5.84 8.22 -13.17
CA GLU A 47 4.65 7.50 -13.64
C GLU A 47 3.46 7.70 -12.69
N ALA A 48 3.68 7.54 -11.39
CA ALA A 48 2.66 7.73 -10.35
C ALA A 48 2.05 9.13 -10.40
N LYS A 49 2.89 10.16 -10.60
CA LYS A 49 2.44 11.55 -10.77
C LYS A 49 1.59 11.72 -12.04
N GLN A 50 2.00 11.14 -13.17
CA GLN A 50 1.27 11.22 -14.43
C GLN A 50 -0.08 10.49 -14.37
N LYS A 51 -0.10 9.28 -13.81
CA LYS A 51 -1.29 8.42 -13.72
C LYS A 51 -2.11 8.66 -12.44
N LYS A 52 -1.67 9.55 -11.55
CA LYS A 52 -2.35 9.94 -10.30
C LYS A 52 -2.65 8.77 -9.36
N PHE A 53 -1.70 7.88 -9.14
CA PHE A 53 -1.81 6.82 -8.14
C PHE A 53 -0.77 6.98 -7.03
N SER A 54 -0.99 6.28 -5.89
CA SER A 54 -0.03 6.22 -4.79
C SER A 54 0.83 4.97 -4.92
N THR A 55 2.13 5.11 -4.64
CA THR A 55 3.09 3.99 -4.64
C THR A 55 3.31 3.39 -3.26
N ASN A 56 2.88 4.07 -2.20
CA ASN A 56 3.24 3.73 -0.83
C ASN A 56 2.07 3.74 0.16
N VAL A 57 0.86 4.10 -0.27
CA VAL A 57 -0.37 4.00 0.54
C VAL A 57 -1.50 3.48 -0.32
N VAL A 58 -2.08 2.36 0.07
CA VAL A 58 -3.25 1.78 -0.60
C VAL A 58 -4.33 1.41 0.39
N GLN A 59 -5.58 1.38 -0.07
CA GLN A 59 -6.73 1.11 0.76
C GLN A 59 -7.62 0.06 0.11
N SER A 60 -8.01 -0.95 0.89
CA SER A 60 -8.96 -1.99 0.50
C SER A 60 -9.47 -2.69 1.77
N ASP A 61 -10.40 -3.61 1.63
CA ASP A 61 -10.75 -4.55 2.68
C ASP A 61 -9.81 -5.75 2.56
N PHE A 62 -8.77 -5.81 3.38
CA PHE A 62 -7.73 -6.83 3.28
C PHE A 62 -8.02 -8.08 4.11
N ASP A 63 -8.89 -8.00 5.12
CA ASP A 63 -9.28 -9.13 5.97
C ASP A 63 -10.69 -9.67 5.71
N ASP A 64 -11.37 -9.13 4.68
CA ASP A 64 -12.72 -9.52 4.23
C ASP A 64 -13.82 -9.28 5.30
N ASN A 65 -13.63 -8.25 6.15
CA ASN A 65 -14.57 -7.89 7.21
C ASN A 65 -15.63 -6.83 6.79
N GLY A 66 -15.56 -6.35 5.56
CA GLY A 66 -16.43 -5.31 4.99
C GLY A 66 -16.00 -3.88 5.35
N THR A 67 -14.87 -3.70 6.03
CA THR A 67 -14.35 -2.39 6.40
C THR A 67 -13.10 -2.05 5.58
N ARG A 68 -12.94 -0.78 5.23
CA ARG A 68 -11.76 -0.33 4.49
C ARG A 68 -10.55 -0.24 5.41
N ASP A 69 -9.51 -0.95 5.05
CA ASP A 69 -8.19 -0.98 5.68
C ASP A 69 -7.19 -0.08 4.94
N THR A 70 -6.00 0.08 5.52
CA THR A 70 -4.93 0.87 4.90
C THR A 70 -3.61 0.11 5.01
N ALA A 71 -2.93 -0.10 3.87
CA ALA A 71 -1.55 -0.58 3.86
C ALA A 71 -0.60 0.57 3.52
N VAL A 72 0.54 0.63 4.20
CA VAL A 72 1.54 1.69 4.09
C VAL A 72 2.91 1.06 3.89
N LEU A 73 3.57 1.37 2.78
CA LEU A 73 4.99 1.05 2.58
C LEU A 73 5.82 2.15 3.23
N LEU A 74 6.62 1.78 4.22
CA LEU A 74 7.39 2.69 5.03
C LEU A 74 8.86 2.27 5.13
N VAL A 75 9.72 3.20 5.49
CA VAL A 75 11.13 2.97 5.77
C VAL A 75 11.43 3.35 7.21
N MET A 76 12.17 2.46 7.90
CA MET A 76 12.63 2.69 9.27
C MET A 76 13.90 3.56 9.29
N PRO A 77 14.10 4.37 10.34
CA PRO A 77 15.37 5.07 10.52
C PRO A 77 16.53 4.07 10.71
N GLY A 78 17.74 4.50 10.39
CA GLY A 78 18.93 3.70 10.58
C GLY A 78 19.90 3.74 9.39
N ALA A 79 21.03 3.07 9.55
CA ALA A 79 22.01 2.83 8.49
C ALA A 79 21.68 1.55 7.71
N GLY A 80 22.20 1.42 6.50
CA GLY A 80 22.01 0.27 5.63
C GLY A 80 21.18 0.59 4.38
N GLU A 81 21.03 -0.42 3.55
CA GLU A 81 20.30 -0.30 2.29
C GLU A 81 18.80 -0.03 2.53
N LEU A 82 18.17 0.66 1.58
CA LEU A 82 16.77 1.04 1.68
C LEU A 82 15.87 -0.18 1.93
N HIS A 83 16.05 -1.25 1.15
CA HIS A 83 15.21 -2.45 1.23
C HIS A 83 15.26 -3.15 2.60
N SER A 84 16.44 -3.22 3.23
CA SER A 84 16.57 -3.84 4.57
C SER A 84 15.81 -3.09 5.66
N ARG A 85 15.50 -1.81 5.43
CA ARG A 85 14.76 -0.94 6.35
C ARG A 85 13.29 -0.77 6.00
N GLN A 86 12.85 -1.29 4.84
CA GLN A 86 11.45 -1.20 4.45
C GLN A 86 10.56 -2.15 5.24
N ARG A 87 9.34 -1.73 5.47
CA ARG A 87 8.26 -2.50 6.10
C ARG A 87 6.96 -2.16 5.41
N ILE A 88 6.02 -3.08 5.43
CA ILE A 88 4.63 -2.78 5.11
C ILE A 88 3.85 -2.86 6.42
N ALA A 89 3.25 -1.75 6.83
CA ALA A 89 2.31 -1.72 7.93
C ALA A 89 0.88 -1.77 7.38
N VAL A 90 0.11 -2.76 7.79
CA VAL A 90 -1.29 -2.89 7.42
C VAL A 90 -2.17 -2.61 8.63
N CYS A 91 -2.94 -1.54 8.55
CA CYS A 91 -3.93 -1.13 9.55
C CYS A 91 -5.25 -1.81 9.21
N LEU A 92 -5.59 -2.90 9.90
CA LEU A 92 -6.89 -3.55 9.79
C LEU A 92 -7.90 -2.81 10.67
N SER A 93 -8.94 -2.28 10.04
CA SER A 93 -10.00 -1.51 10.70
C SER A 93 -11.05 -2.46 11.26
N GLN A 94 -11.16 -2.54 12.57
CA GLN A 94 -12.18 -3.33 13.25
C GLN A 94 -13.08 -2.37 14.02
N ARG A 95 -14.37 -2.63 14.07
CA ARG A 95 -15.46 -1.78 14.63
C ARG A 95 -15.05 -0.64 15.59
N SER A 96 -14.15 -0.88 16.55
CA SER A 96 -13.74 0.09 17.58
C SER A 96 -12.22 0.27 17.72
N LYS A 97 -11.42 -0.46 16.93
CA LYS A 97 -9.94 -0.43 17.04
C LYS A 97 -9.29 -0.60 15.68
N ILE A 98 -8.04 -0.21 15.59
CA ILE A 98 -7.15 -0.55 14.47
C ILE A 98 -6.15 -1.58 14.98
N ASP A 99 -6.07 -2.72 14.27
CA ASP A 99 -5.02 -3.70 14.47
C ASP A 99 -3.94 -3.52 13.42
N VAL A 100 -2.69 -3.39 13.85
CA VAL A 100 -1.55 -3.16 12.94
C VAL A 100 -0.76 -4.43 12.77
N HIS A 101 -0.67 -4.90 11.55
CA HIS A 101 0.21 -6.00 11.14
C HIS A 101 1.43 -5.42 10.43
N VAL A 102 2.63 -5.87 10.81
CA VAL A 102 3.88 -5.42 10.21
C VAL A 102 4.51 -6.56 9.44
N ILE A 103 4.65 -6.38 8.14
CA ILE A 103 5.42 -7.25 7.26
C ILE A 103 6.85 -6.70 7.23
N SER A 104 7.75 -7.41 7.89
CA SER A 104 9.17 -7.10 7.89
C SER A 104 9.82 -7.67 6.64
N GLU A 105 10.70 -6.89 6.01
CA GLU A 105 11.41 -7.31 4.81
C GLU A 105 10.45 -7.74 3.68
N PRO A 106 9.65 -6.80 3.14
CA PRO A 106 8.74 -7.12 2.05
C PRO A 106 9.54 -7.68 0.86
N TYR A 107 8.95 -8.63 0.13
CA TYR A 107 9.56 -9.28 -1.04
C TYR A 107 10.15 -8.28 -2.04
N CYS A 108 9.43 -7.18 -2.24
CA CYS A 108 9.86 -6.02 -3.00
C CYS A 108 9.39 -4.74 -2.31
N GLY A 109 10.06 -3.62 -2.54
CA GLY A 109 9.81 -2.37 -1.82
C GLY A 109 9.80 -1.11 -2.69
N ASP A 110 9.69 -1.22 -4.01
CA ASP A 110 9.59 -0.04 -4.88
C ASP A 110 8.20 0.59 -4.82
N GLY A 111 7.18 -0.23 -4.59
CA GLY A 111 5.82 0.22 -4.42
C GLY A 111 4.88 -0.87 -3.92
N ILE A 112 3.67 -0.46 -3.56
CA ILE A 112 2.56 -1.35 -3.22
C ILE A 112 1.31 -1.01 -4.02
N SER A 113 0.49 -2.02 -4.27
CA SER A 113 -0.82 -1.89 -4.92
C SER A 113 -1.83 -2.85 -4.30
N VAL A 114 -3.11 -2.70 -4.67
CA VAL A 114 -4.15 -3.66 -4.28
C VAL A 114 -4.20 -4.77 -5.32
N ALA A 115 -4.09 -6.01 -4.87
CA ALA A 115 -4.38 -7.20 -5.66
C ALA A 115 -5.82 -7.65 -5.36
N PRO A 116 -6.74 -7.65 -6.34
CA PRO A 116 -8.14 -7.94 -6.10
C PRO A 116 -8.40 -9.38 -5.68
N LYS A 117 -9.33 -9.61 -4.74
CA LYS A 117 -9.89 -10.93 -4.42
C LYS A 117 -10.40 -11.62 -5.68
N GLY A 118 -10.18 -12.91 -5.79
CA GLY A 118 -10.57 -13.70 -6.97
C GLY A 118 -9.56 -13.67 -8.12
N THR A 119 -8.49 -12.87 -8.02
CA THR A 119 -7.39 -12.92 -8.99
C THR A 119 -6.80 -14.33 -9.03
N ARG A 120 -6.58 -14.84 -10.23
CA ARG A 120 -5.87 -16.11 -10.46
C ARG A 120 -4.41 -15.79 -10.76
N ALA A 121 -3.51 -16.42 -10.02
CA ALA A 121 -2.08 -16.26 -10.16
C ALA A 121 -1.37 -17.62 -10.10
N TRP A 122 -0.09 -17.62 -10.41
CA TRP A 122 0.80 -18.77 -10.19
C TRP A 122 1.68 -18.43 -9.00
N ASP A 123 1.70 -19.31 -8.00
CA ASP A 123 2.61 -19.15 -6.86
C ASP A 123 3.93 -19.85 -7.19
N TYR A 124 4.96 -19.07 -7.45
CA TYR A 124 6.30 -19.57 -7.81
C TYR A 124 7.00 -20.31 -6.66
N THR A 125 6.60 -20.05 -5.41
CA THR A 125 7.17 -20.76 -4.24
C THR A 125 6.65 -22.20 -4.15
N THR A 126 5.37 -22.41 -4.40
CA THR A 126 4.73 -23.73 -4.30
C THR A 126 4.57 -24.40 -5.66
N GLU A 127 4.87 -23.72 -6.75
CA GLU A 127 4.68 -24.17 -8.13
C GLU A 127 3.24 -24.61 -8.42
N LYS A 128 2.26 -23.83 -7.93
CA LYS A 128 0.83 -24.15 -8.05
C LYS A 128 0.00 -22.93 -8.42
N PRO A 129 -1.12 -23.14 -9.14
CA PRO A 129 -2.10 -22.08 -9.31
C PRO A 129 -2.74 -21.74 -7.98
N VAL A 130 -2.96 -20.44 -7.74
CA VAL A 130 -3.63 -19.91 -6.57
C VAL A 130 -4.74 -18.94 -6.99
N THR A 131 -5.83 -18.90 -6.23
CA THR A 131 -6.85 -17.85 -6.36
C THR A 131 -6.85 -17.05 -5.07
N TYR A 132 -6.75 -15.73 -5.16
CA TYR A 132 -6.71 -14.86 -3.98
C TYR A 132 -8.02 -14.92 -3.22
N TRP A 133 -7.95 -15.25 -1.93
CA TRP A 133 -9.13 -15.43 -1.06
C TRP A 133 -9.59 -14.14 -0.39
N THR A 134 -8.74 -13.10 -0.36
CA THR A 134 -9.05 -11.72 0.08
C THR A 134 -8.49 -10.75 -0.94
N ASN A 135 -8.77 -9.45 -0.81
CA ASN A 135 -7.90 -8.45 -1.43
C ASN A 135 -6.52 -8.54 -0.78
N GLY A 136 -5.48 -8.44 -1.59
CA GLY A 136 -4.10 -8.53 -1.14
C GLY A 136 -3.36 -7.20 -1.21
N VAL A 137 -2.27 -7.10 -0.47
CA VAL A 137 -1.25 -6.05 -0.63
C VAL A 137 -0.17 -6.61 -1.54
N SER A 138 -0.14 -6.18 -2.80
CA SER A 138 0.93 -6.53 -3.72
C SER A 138 2.10 -5.58 -3.51
N ALA A 139 3.28 -6.15 -3.26
CA ALA A 139 4.55 -5.42 -3.17
C ALA A 139 5.39 -5.77 -4.39
N TYR A 140 5.86 -4.78 -5.11
CA TYR A 140 6.54 -5.00 -6.38
C TYR A 140 7.87 -4.25 -6.46
N CYS A 141 8.82 -4.85 -7.18
CA CYS A 141 9.99 -4.20 -7.74
C CYS A 141 9.64 -3.69 -9.13
N TYR A 142 9.84 -2.40 -9.37
CA TYR A 142 9.45 -1.76 -10.62
C TYR A 142 10.08 -2.47 -11.83
N GLU A 143 9.25 -2.87 -12.79
CA GLU A 143 9.63 -3.60 -14.01
C GLU A 143 10.33 -4.97 -13.79
N LYS A 144 10.15 -5.61 -12.63
CA LYS A 144 10.82 -6.88 -12.34
C LYS A 144 9.86 -7.90 -11.75
N ALA A 145 9.87 -8.00 -10.44
CA ALA A 145 9.23 -9.07 -9.69
C ALA A 145 8.25 -8.53 -8.67
N GLY A 146 7.40 -9.37 -8.11
CA GLY A 146 6.46 -8.98 -7.07
C GLY A 146 5.96 -10.16 -6.26
N GLY A 147 5.28 -9.82 -5.18
CA GLY A 147 4.59 -10.78 -4.35
C GLY A 147 3.40 -10.15 -3.66
N THR A 148 2.36 -10.94 -3.50
CA THR A 148 1.10 -10.50 -2.89
C THR A 148 0.92 -11.10 -1.52
N TYR A 149 0.66 -10.27 -0.54
CA TYR A 149 0.37 -10.65 0.84
C TYR A 149 -1.14 -10.74 1.03
N LEU A 150 -1.64 -11.93 1.32
CA LEU A 150 -3.05 -12.23 1.55
C LEU A 150 -3.29 -12.54 3.03
N PHE A 151 -4.33 -11.93 3.62
CA PHE A 151 -4.66 -12.17 5.04
C PHE A 151 -5.36 -13.51 5.23
N ARG A 152 -4.89 -14.31 6.20
CA ARG A 152 -5.49 -15.59 6.57
C ARG A 152 -5.12 -15.96 8.00
N ASN A 153 -6.09 -16.37 8.79
CA ASN A 153 -5.89 -16.87 10.17
C ASN A 153 -5.08 -15.90 11.05
N GLY A 154 -5.34 -14.59 10.93
CA GLY A 154 -4.68 -13.57 11.75
C GLY A 154 -3.30 -13.13 11.27
N GLN A 155 -2.85 -13.52 10.09
CA GLN A 155 -1.54 -13.16 9.55
C GLN A 155 -1.57 -12.94 8.03
N PHE A 156 -0.60 -12.21 7.50
CA PHE A 156 -0.37 -12.07 6.07
C PHE A 156 0.53 -13.19 5.55
N VAL A 157 0.09 -13.86 4.49
CA VAL A 157 0.81 -14.94 3.80
C VAL A 157 1.27 -14.42 2.46
N LEU A 158 2.56 -14.59 2.17
CA LEU A 158 3.16 -14.21 0.89
C LEU A 158 2.85 -15.25 -0.19
N ILE A 159 2.40 -14.76 -1.34
CA ILE A 159 2.35 -15.47 -2.62
C ILE A 159 3.35 -14.77 -3.54
N VAL A 160 4.35 -15.47 -4.01
CA VAL A 160 5.29 -14.95 -5.03
C VAL A 160 4.63 -15.17 -6.39
N ASP A 161 4.09 -14.13 -6.99
CA ASP A 161 3.16 -14.20 -8.12
C ASP A 161 3.64 -13.53 -9.40
N SER A 162 4.80 -12.91 -9.37
CA SER A 162 5.48 -12.38 -10.56
C SER A 162 7.00 -12.54 -10.46
N ASP A 163 7.62 -12.84 -11.59
CA ASP A 163 9.06 -13.02 -11.78
C ASP A 163 9.59 -12.01 -12.80
#